data_49713485946e2553c0f42e0c7be0b5a9
#
_entry.id   49713485946e2553c0f42e0c7be0b5a9
#
_cell.length_a   1.000
_cell.length_b   1.000
_cell.length_c   1.000
_cell.angle_alpha   90.00
_cell.angle_beta   90.00
_cell.angle_gamma   90.00
#
_symmetry.space_group_name_H-M   'P 1'
#
loop_
_entity.id
_entity.type
_entity.pdbx_description
1 polymer ?
#
loop_
_entity_poly.entity_id
_entity_poly.type
_entity_poly.pdbx_seq_one_letter_code
_entity_poly.pdbx_strand_id
1 'polypeptide(L)'
;VHIPSPSIEPTIGVIDTLFDIRVYFSEWVEYHDMVDKNIPKNPSDYRHGTAVSSIIVDGPKLNPWLNDGCGRFRVRHFGVAAGAQFSSFTIIKQIKCIIAENKDIKVWNISLGSNKEVNDNFISAEAAVLDQIQAENDIIFVVAGTNKPNENIEKIGSPADSINSLVVN
;
A
#
# COMPACT_ATOMS: atom_id res chain seq x y z
N VAL A 1 5.24 -21.04 12.80
CA VAL A 1 5.08 -21.17 11.34
C VAL A 1 6.41 -20.84 10.71
N HIS A 2 6.95 -21.72 9.86
CA HIS A 2 8.19 -21.49 9.13
C HIS A 2 7.89 -21.51 7.63
N ILE A 3 8.35 -20.49 6.92
CA ILE A 3 8.34 -20.40 5.46
C ILE A 3 9.80 -20.36 4.97
N PRO A 4 10.11 -20.78 3.73
CA PRO A 4 11.46 -20.69 3.20
C PRO A 4 11.96 -19.24 3.21
N SER A 5 13.27 -19.06 3.31
CA SER A 5 13.88 -17.72 3.18
C SER A 5 13.69 -17.17 1.78
N PRO A 6 13.56 -15.84 1.62
CA PRO A 6 13.48 -15.20 0.31
C PRO A 6 14.76 -15.40 -0.50
N SER A 7 14.64 -15.44 -1.82
CA SER A 7 15.74 -15.64 -2.76
C SER A 7 15.69 -14.62 -3.90
N ILE A 8 15.14 -15.01 -5.04
CA ILE A 8 15.10 -14.20 -6.27
C ILE A 8 13.68 -13.71 -6.61
N GLU A 9 12.73 -13.90 -5.71
CA GLU A 9 11.35 -13.53 -5.93
C GLU A 9 11.22 -12.03 -6.24
N PRO A 10 10.26 -11.64 -7.09
CA PRO A 10 9.98 -10.24 -7.36
C PRO A 10 9.60 -9.48 -6.10
N THR A 11 9.92 -8.19 -6.07
CA THR A 11 9.59 -7.31 -4.96
C THR A 11 8.38 -6.45 -5.30
N ILE A 12 7.38 -6.44 -4.42
CA ILE A 12 6.24 -5.55 -4.45
C ILE A 12 6.48 -4.40 -3.47
N GLY A 13 6.26 -3.18 -3.90
CA GLY A 13 6.27 -2.03 -3.01
C GLY A 13 4.96 -1.92 -2.24
N VAL A 14 5.03 -1.59 -0.97
CA VAL A 14 3.86 -1.33 -0.12
C VAL A 14 4.01 0.02 0.54
N ILE A 15 3.01 0.89 0.36
CA ILE A 15 2.90 2.18 1.04
C ILE A 15 1.63 2.14 1.89
N ASP A 16 1.80 2.07 3.22
CA ASP A 16 0.72 1.76 4.16
C ASP A 16 1.01 2.36 5.55
N THR A 17 0.27 1.90 6.55
CA THR A 17 0.59 2.08 7.96
C THR A 17 1.85 1.32 8.35
N LEU A 18 2.21 1.29 9.62
CA LEU A 18 3.44 0.66 10.10
C LEU A 18 3.44 -0.87 9.94
N PHE A 19 4.62 -1.47 9.97
CA PHE A 19 4.82 -2.92 9.89
C PHE A 19 5.44 -3.48 11.17
N ASP A 20 4.90 -4.60 11.66
CA ASP A 20 5.42 -5.29 12.85
C ASP A 20 6.51 -6.30 12.44
N ILE A 21 7.74 -5.97 12.71
CA ILE A 21 8.93 -6.79 12.38
C ILE A 21 9.02 -8.12 13.16
N ARG A 22 8.15 -8.36 14.13
CA ARG A 22 8.16 -9.58 14.96
C ARG A 22 7.38 -10.74 14.34
N VAL A 23 6.77 -10.52 13.17
CA VAL A 23 5.98 -11.56 12.48
C VAL A 23 6.88 -12.63 11.84
N TYR A 24 6.34 -13.84 11.66
CA TYR A 24 7.08 -15.00 11.15
C TYR A 24 7.65 -14.83 9.73
N PHE A 25 7.10 -13.92 8.93
CA PHE A 25 7.51 -13.64 7.57
C PHE A 25 8.36 -12.37 7.43
N SER A 26 8.83 -11.81 8.52
CA SER A 26 9.58 -10.53 8.52
C SER A 26 10.84 -10.56 7.65
N GLU A 27 11.47 -11.71 7.45
CA GLU A 27 12.62 -11.87 6.55
C GLU A 27 12.29 -11.54 5.08
N TRP A 28 11.02 -11.63 4.70
CA TRP A 28 10.51 -11.29 3.36
C TRP A 28 10.22 -9.80 3.18
N VAL A 29 10.34 -8.99 4.23
CA VAL A 29 9.93 -7.60 4.25
C VAL A 29 11.11 -6.69 4.59
N GLU A 30 11.53 -5.88 3.64
CA GLU A 30 12.40 -4.73 3.86
C GLU A 30 11.55 -3.57 4.35
N TYR A 31 11.66 -3.18 5.62
CA TYR A 31 10.79 -2.20 6.25
C TYR A 31 11.47 -0.85 6.47
N HIS A 32 10.79 0.20 6.04
CA HIS A 32 11.16 1.61 6.22
C HIS A 32 10.07 2.36 6.98
N ASP A 33 10.38 2.84 8.17
CA ASP A 33 9.49 3.69 8.96
C ASP A 33 9.70 5.16 8.58
N MET A 34 8.73 5.74 7.87
CA MET A 34 8.74 7.10 7.36
C MET A 34 7.96 8.08 8.26
N VAL A 35 7.36 7.58 9.34
CA VAL A 35 6.59 8.40 10.28
C VAL A 35 7.53 9.21 11.16
N ASP A 36 7.23 10.49 11.36
CA ASP A 36 8.01 11.38 12.23
C ASP A 36 8.14 10.77 13.63
N LYS A 37 9.36 10.80 14.17
CA LYS A 37 9.67 10.21 15.48
C LYS A 37 8.90 10.83 16.65
N ASN A 38 8.40 12.05 16.48
CA ASN A 38 7.61 12.76 17.47
C ASN A 38 6.13 12.35 17.47
N ILE A 39 5.67 11.60 16.46
CA ILE A 39 4.30 11.10 16.40
C ILE A 39 4.21 9.83 17.26
N PRO A 40 3.33 9.83 18.30
CA PRO A 40 3.12 8.63 19.13
C PRO A 40 2.60 7.47 18.27
N LYS A 41 3.17 6.29 18.45
CA LYS A 41 2.80 5.07 17.75
C LYS A 41 2.11 4.12 18.72
N ASN A 42 0.95 3.62 18.31
CA ASN A 42 0.16 2.64 19.07
C ASN A 42 0.25 1.25 18.42
N PRO A 43 0.04 0.16 19.16
CA PRO A 43 0.04 -1.18 18.60
C PRO A 43 -0.95 -1.39 17.44
N SER A 44 -2.05 -0.63 17.41
CA SER A 44 -3.03 -0.66 16.33
C SER A 44 -2.48 -0.15 14.99
N ASP A 45 -1.52 0.78 15.02
CA ASP A 45 -0.93 1.38 13.82
C ASP A 45 -0.13 0.38 12.97
N TYR A 46 0.26 -0.74 13.57
CA TYR A 46 1.02 -1.80 12.91
C TYR A 46 0.14 -2.88 12.27
N ARG A 47 -1.18 -2.91 12.56
CA ARG A 47 -2.05 -4.02 12.15
C ARG A 47 -2.31 -4.06 10.65
N HIS A 48 -2.71 -2.94 10.06
CA HIS A 48 -3.14 -2.89 8.67
C HIS A 48 -1.98 -3.16 7.72
N GLY A 49 -0.89 -2.42 7.81
CA GLY A 49 0.29 -2.61 6.95
C GLY A 49 0.90 -4.01 7.09
N THR A 50 0.90 -4.58 8.29
CA THR A 50 1.35 -5.97 8.52
C THR A 50 0.42 -6.97 7.85
N ALA A 51 -0.91 -6.78 7.92
CA ALA A 51 -1.88 -7.66 7.29
C ALA A 51 -1.75 -7.62 5.75
N VAL A 52 -1.64 -6.43 5.15
CA VAL A 52 -1.42 -6.27 3.72
C VAL A 52 -0.14 -6.99 3.28
N SER A 53 0.98 -6.77 3.97
CA SER A 53 2.24 -7.45 3.65
C SER A 53 2.14 -8.97 3.82
N SER A 54 1.36 -9.48 4.78
CA SER A 54 1.18 -10.92 4.98
C SER A 54 0.47 -11.59 3.80
N ILE A 55 -0.49 -10.91 3.19
CA ILE A 55 -1.22 -11.42 2.02
C ILE A 55 -0.29 -11.48 0.81
N ILE A 56 0.56 -10.48 0.62
CA ILE A 56 1.53 -10.46 -0.49
C ILE A 56 2.59 -11.55 -0.32
N VAL A 57 3.09 -11.74 0.89
CA VAL A 57 4.15 -12.72 1.16
C VAL A 57 3.62 -14.15 1.20
N ASP A 58 2.53 -14.42 1.91
CA ASP A 58 2.07 -15.79 2.19
C ASP A 58 0.54 -15.98 2.08
N GLY A 59 -0.11 -15.17 1.24
CA GLY A 59 -1.57 -15.19 1.02
C GLY A 59 -2.14 -16.58 0.72
N PRO A 60 -1.53 -17.38 -0.19
CA PRO A 60 -2.00 -18.73 -0.51
C PRO A 60 -2.04 -19.69 0.70
N LYS A 61 -1.20 -19.48 1.70
CA LYS A 61 -1.24 -20.27 2.93
C LYS A 61 -2.40 -19.89 3.83
N LEU A 62 -2.75 -18.61 3.86
CA LEU A 62 -3.88 -18.09 4.62
C LEU A 62 -5.22 -18.42 3.93
N ASN A 63 -5.20 -18.43 2.60
CA ASN A 63 -6.35 -18.72 1.75
C ASN A 63 -5.95 -19.65 0.60
N PRO A 64 -5.91 -20.98 0.80
CA PRO A 64 -5.41 -21.92 -0.21
C PRO A 64 -6.16 -21.87 -1.56
N TRP A 65 -7.45 -21.46 -1.56
CA TRP A 65 -8.23 -21.29 -2.78
C TRP A 65 -7.87 -20.05 -3.60
N LEU A 66 -7.05 -19.14 -3.06
CA LEU A 66 -6.48 -18.00 -3.79
C LEU A 66 -5.09 -18.33 -4.37
N ASN A 67 -4.66 -19.59 -4.30
CA ASN A 67 -3.39 -20.00 -4.87
C ASN A 67 -3.48 -20.07 -6.40
N ASP A 68 -2.93 -19.06 -7.06
CA ASP A 68 -2.85 -18.94 -8.51
C ASP A 68 -1.55 -19.52 -9.10
N GLY A 69 -0.68 -20.09 -8.25
CA GLY A 69 0.62 -20.63 -8.62
C GLY A 69 1.74 -19.60 -8.74
N CYS A 70 1.51 -18.31 -8.50
CA CYS A 70 2.53 -17.26 -8.53
C CYS A 70 3.56 -17.37 -7.40
N GLY A 71 3.24 -18.09 -6.34
CA GLY A 71 4.13 -18.26 -5.19
C GLY A 71 4.13 -17.06 -4.24
N ARG A 72 5.29 -16.74 -3.71
CA ARG A 72 5.50 -15.65 -2.76
C ARG A 72 6.18 -14.47 -3.43
N PHE A 73 5.95 -13.27 -2.88
CA PHE A 73 6.65 -12.04 -3.28
C PHE A 73 7.42 -11.46 -2.10
N ARG A 74 8.55 -10.87 -2.39
CA ARG A 74 9.24 -10.00 -1.43
C ARG A 74 8.49 -8.68 -1.33
N VAL A 75 8.58 -8.03 -0.19
CA VAL A 75 7.94 -6.74 0.05
C VAL A 75 9.00 -5.71 0.44
N ARG A 76 8.93 -4.51 -0.15
CA ARG A 76 9.56 -3.32 0.40
C ARG A 76 8.47 -2.42 0.93
N HIS A 77 8.37 -2.34 2.26
CA HIS A 77 7.27 -1.70 2.98
C HIS A 77 7.69 -0.33 3.52
N PHE A 78 6.95 0.69 3.16
CA PHE A 78 7.09 2.05 3.66
C PHE A 78 5.89 2.39 4.56
N GLY A 79 6.14 2.49 5.87
CA GLY A 79 5.15 2.93 6.84
C GLY A 79 5.07 4.45 6.84
N VAL A 80 4.06 5.02 6.20
CA VAL A 80 3.91 6.49 6.04
C VAL A 80 2.83 7.08 6.94
N ALA A 81 2.00 6.27 7.58
CA ALA A 81 0.89 6.71 8.39
C ALA A 81 0.85 6.00 9.76
N ALA A 82 0.61 6.78 10.81
CA ALA A 82 0.32 6.31 12.16
C ALA A 82 -0.76 7.19 12.79
N GLY A 83 -1.65 6.59 13.59
CA GLY A 83 -2.80 7.30 14.17
C GLY A 83 -3.89 7.64 13.15
N ALA A 84 -4.90 8.39 13.61
CA ALA A 84 -6.08 8.74 12.81
C ALA A 84 -5.92 10.01 11.97
N GLN A 85 -4.82 10.74 12.12
CA GLN A 85 -4.63 12.04 11.46
C GLN A 85 -3.33 12.06 10.67
N PHE A 86 -3.46 12.01 9.37
CA PHE A 86 -2.36 12.27 8.43
C PHE A 86 -2.86 13.15 7.28
N SER A 87 -1.98 14.03 6.83
CA SER A 87 -2.29 14.90 5.70
C SER A 87 -2.07 14.15 4.38
N SER A 88 -3.08 14.15 3.50
CA SER A 88 -2.94 13.59 2.15
C SER A 88 -1.79 14.24 1.37
N PHE A 89 -1.58 15.53 1.56
CA PHE A 89 -0.45 16.26 0.96
C PHE A 89 0.91 15.70 1.41
N THR A 90 1.06 15.42 2.70
CA THR A 90 2.31 14.84 3.24
C THR A 90 2.55 13.44 2.65
N ILE A 91 1.51 12.61 2.59
CA ILE A 91 1.60 11.26 2.02
C ILE A 91 1.97 11.31 0.54
N ILE A 92 1.32 12.14 -0.26
CA ILE A 92 1.64 12.30 -1.67
C ILE A 92 3.10 12.75 -1.89
N LYS A 93 3.60 13.66 -1.07
CA LYS A 93 5.00 14.08 -1.11
C LYS A 93 5.94 12.92 -0.79
N GLN A 94 5.62 12.11 0.22
CA GLN A 94 6.40 10.92 0.57
C GLN A 94 6.37 9.89 -0.56
N ILE A 95 5.20 9.63 -1.19
CA ILE A 95 5.08 8.73 -2.34
C ILE A 95 6.04 9.15 -3.47
N LYS A 96 6.07 10.43 -3.82
CA LYS A 96 7.00 10.93 -4.84
C LYS A 96 8.46 10.61 -4.52
N CYS A 97 8.90 10.85 -3.28
CA CYS A 97 10.27 10.56 -2.85
C CYS A 97 10.55 9.05 -2.87
N ILE A 98 9.64 8.24 -2.31
CA ILE A 98 9.77 6.78 -2.26
C ILE A 98 9.92 6.19 -3.66
N ILE A 99 9.07 6.59 -4.61
CA ILE A 99 9.14 6.08 -5.99
C ILE A 99 10.44 6.51 -6.69
N ALA A 100 10.85 7.76 -6.50
CA ALA A 100 12.08 8.27 -7.10
C ALA A 100 13.34 7.51 -6.64
N GLU A 101 13.35 7.02 -5.41
CA GLU A 101 14.47 6.30 -4.80
C GLU A 101 14.40 4.77 -5.00
N ASN A 102 13.26 4.23 -5.50
CA ASN A 102 13.01 2.80 -5.59
C ASN A 102 12.55 2.38 -7.01
N LYS A 103 13.28 2.79 -8.04
CA LYS A 103 12.94 2.58 -9.46
C LYS A 103 12.97 1.12 -9.92
N ASP A 104 13.56 0.25 -9.13
CA ASP A 104 13.61 -1.21 -9.33
C ASP A 104 12.23 -1.87 -9.12
N ILE A 105 11.34 -1.25 -8.35
CA ILE A 105 10.00 -1.77 -8.07
C ILE A 105 9.01 -1.22 -9.09
N LYS A 106 8.27 -2.13 -9.74
CA LYS A 106 7.31 -1.79 -10.80
C LYS A 106 5.84 -1.85 -10.37
N VAL A 107 5.53 -2.61 -9.33
CA VAL A 107 4.17 -2.75 -8.80
C VAL A 107 4.13 -2.27 -7.36
N TRP A 108 3.22 -1.37 -7.06
CA TRP A 108 3.08 -0.72 -5.76
C TRP A 108 1.67 -0.84 -5.23
N ASN A 109 1.50 -1.37 -4.04
CA ASN A 109 0.23 -1.36 -3.33
C ASN A 109 0.10 -0.11 -2.47
N ILE A 110 -1.01 0.63 -2.65
CA ILE A 110 -1.39 1.78 -1.83
C ILE A 110 -2.76 1.50 -1.24
N SER A 111 -2.81 1.10 0.01
CA SER A 111 -4.07 0.80 0.72
C SER A 111 -4.53 1.95 1.61
N LEU A 112 -3.95 3.11 1.45
CA LEU A 112 -4.32 4.35 2.14
C LEU A 112 -5.38 5.07 1.31
N GLY A 113 -6.63 4.87 1.64
CA GLY A 113 -7.77 5.56 1.02
C GLY A 113 -8.29 6.71 1.89
N SER A 114 -8.91 7.69 1.25
CA SER A 114 -9.64 8.75 1.91
C SER A 114 -11.12 8.38 2.01
N ASN A 115 -11.79 8.83 3.08
CA ASN A 115 -13.25 8.78 3.18
C ASN A 115 -13.94 9.87 2.35
N LYS A 116 -13.17 10.72 1.67
CA LYS A 116 -13.66 11.77 0.81
C LYS A 116 -14.09 11.15 -0.52
N GLU A 117 -15.35 11.28 -0.84
CA GLU A 117 -15.91 10.85 -2.13
C GLU A 117 -15.29 11.61 -3.30
N VAL A 118 -15.08 10.92 -4.41
CA VAL A 118 -14.63 11.53 -5.65
C VAL A 118 -15.72 12.42 -6.25
N ASN A 119 -15.29 13.43 -6.99
CA ASN A 119 -16.20 14.32 -7.71
C ASN A 119 -16.51 13.74 -9.10
N ASP A 120 -17.77 13.79 -9.52
CA ASP A 120 -18.19 13.22 -10.81
C ASP A 120 -17.64 13.99 -12.03
N ASN A 121 -17.20 15.22 -11.84
CA ASN A 121 -16.78 16.12 -12.92
C ASN A 121 -15.28 16.40 -12.95
N PHE A 122 -14.54 16.04 -11.89
CA PHE A 122 -13.13 16.39 -11.74
C PHE A 122 -12.38 15.22 -11.11
N ILE A 123 -11.19 14.92 -11.65
CA ILE A 123 -10.23 14.03 -11.01
C ILE A 123 -9.69 14.67 -9.73
N SER A 124 -9.52 13.90 -8.67
CA SER A 124 -8.93 14.41 -7.43
C SER A 124 -7.46 14.81 -7.65
N ALA A 125 -6.99 15.80 -6.90
CA ALA A 125 -5.61 16.24 -6.99
C ALA A 125 -4.62 15.10 -6.65
N GLU A 126 -5.00 14.26 -5.68
CA GLU A 126 -4.22 13.09 -5.30
C GLU A 126 -4.14 12.07 -6.45
N ALA A 127 -5.24 11.76 -7.11
CA ALA A 127 -5.28 10.85 -8.25
C ALA A 127 -4.46 11.39 -9.44
N ALA A 128 -4.58 12.67 -9.76
CA ALA A 128 -3.80 13.29 -10.83
C ALA A 128 -2.29 13.18 -10.58
N VAL A 129 -1.86 13.34 -9.32
CA VAL A 129 -0.45 13.16 -8.96
C VAL A 129 -0.02 11.70 -9.07
N LEU A 130 -0.86 10.74 -8.66
CA LEU A 130 -0.54 9.31 -8.83
C LEU A 130 -0.42 8.95 -10.31
N ASP A 131 -1.28 9.47 -11.18
CA ASP A 131 -1.21 9.26 -12.63
C ASP A 131 0.08 9.81 -13.22
N GLN A 132 0.50 11.01 -12.81
CA GLN A 132 1.77 11.59 -13.21
C GLN A 132 2.96 10.72 -12.77
N ILE A 133 3.00 10.29 -11.52
CA ILE A 133 4.08 9.45 -10.99
C ILE A 133 4.20 8.15 -11.80
N GLN A 134 3.07 7.51 -12.11
CA GLN A 134 3.04 6.26 -12.88
C GLN A 134 3.59 6.47 -14.30
N ALA A 135 3.15 7.52 -14.97
CA ALA A 135 3.62 7.86 -16.33
C ALA A 135 5.13 8.17 -16.38
N GLU A 136 5.64 8.90 -15.37
CA GLU A 136 7.04 9.32 -15.32
C GLU A 136 8.00 8.18 -14.94
N ASN A 137 7.54 7.13 -14.22
CA ASN A 137 8.39 6.10 -13.66
C ASN A 137 8.15 4.70 -14.23
N ASP A 138 7.22 4.54 -15.16
CA ASP A 138 6.86 3.23 -15.76
C ASP A 138 6.55 2.19 -14.67
N ILE A 139 5.60 2.52 -13.81
CA ILE A 139 5.12 1.71 -12.68
C ILE A 139 3.59 1.65 -12.69
N ILE A 140 3.03 0.74 -11.90
CA ILE A 140 1.60 0.66 -11.64
C ILE A 140 1.31 0.72 -10.15
N PHE A 141 0.31 1.52 -9.77
CA PHE A 141 -0.29 1.49 -8.45
C PHE A 141 -1.52 0.58 -8.41
N VAL A 142 -1.60 -0.23 -7.38
CA VAL A 142 -2.81 -0.97 -6.99
C VAL A 142 -3.42 -0.21 -5.80
N VAL A 143 -4.60 0.34 -5.98
CA VAL A 143 -5.23 1.28 -5.05
C VAL A 143 -6.56 0.72 -4.54
N ALA A 144 -6.83 0.87 -3.25
CA ALA A 144 -8.12 0.52 -2.68
C ALA A 144 -9.23 1.46 -3.19
N GLY A 145 -10.34 0.89 -3.66
CA GLY A 145 -11.48 1.65 -4.20
C GLY A 145 -12.27 2.39 -3.13
N THR A 146 -12.47 1.76 -1.97
CA THR A 146 -13.13 2.39 -0.82
C THR A 146 -12.68 1.77 0.49
N ASN A 147 -12.62 2.59 1.54
CA ASN A 147 -12.37 2.14 2.92
C ASN A 147 -13.60 2.37 3.82
N LYS A 148 -14.77 2.59 3.24
CA LYS A 148 -15.98 2.87 4.00
C LYS A 148 -16.63 1.57 4.50
N PRO A 149 -17.11 1.50 5.75
CA PRO A 149 -17.67 0.28 6.33
C PRO A 149 -19.15 0.01 5.96
N ASN A 150 -19.80 0.84 5.15
CA ASN A 150 -21.23 0.74 4.87
C ASN A 150 -21.53 0.23 3.46
N GLU A 151 -22.49 -0.73 3.37
CA GLU A 151 -22.96 -1.37 2.14
C GLU A 151 -23.69 -0.43 1.14
N ASN A 152 -24.00 0.82 1.51
CA ASN A 152 -24.71 1.80 0.69
C ASN A 152 -23.80 2.83 0.03
N ILE A 153 -22.59 2.44 -0.36
CA ILE A 153 -21.63 3.38 -0.94
C ILE A 153 -21.72 3.31 -2.45
N GLU A 154 -22.23 4.37 -3.03
CA GLU A 154 -22.34 4.52 -4.47
C GLU A 154 -21.06 5.03 -5.14
N LYS A 155 -20.09 5.57 -4.36
CA LYS A 155 -18.88 6.21 -4.89
C LYS A 155 -17.61 5.73 -4.25
N ILE A 156 -16.57 5.57 -5.07
CA ILE A 156 -15.20 5.32 -4.61
C ILE A 156 -14.63 6.54 -3.87
N GLY A 157 -13.61 6.32 -3.06
CA GLY A 157 -12.87 7.37 -2.35
C GLY A 157 -11.61 7.82 -3.10
N SER A 158 -11.21 9.09 -2.94
CA SER A 158 -9.89 9.52 -3.44
C SER A 158 -8.76 8.72 -2.76
N PRO A 159 -7.72 8.30 -3.49
CA PRO A 159 -7.36 8.61 -4.88
C PRO A 159 -7.76 7.51 -5.90
N ALA A 160 -8.82 6.74 -5.63
CA ALA A 160 -9.23 5.65 -6.50
C ALA A 160 -9.80 6.10 -7.87
N ASP A 161 -9.93 7.40 -8.08
CA ASP A 161 -10.24 8.02 -9.36
C ASP A 161 -9.00 8.22 -10.27
N SER A 162 -7.84 7.70 -9.88
CA SER A 162 -6.63 7.64 -10.71
C SER A 162 -6.88 6.76 -11.95
N ILE A 163 -6.59 7.30 -13.13
CA ILE A 163 -6.86 6.66 -14.43
C ILE A 163 -5.84 5.57 -14.75
N ASN A 164 -4.60 5.76 -14.32
CA ASN A 164 -3.49 4.84 -14.60
C ASN A 164 -3.37 3.72 -13.54
N SER A 165 -4.09 3.82 -12.44
CA SER A 165 -4.03 2.84 -11.36
C SER A 165 -4.96 1.64 -11.58
N LEU A 166 -4.58 0.49 -11.04
CA LEU A 166 -5.48 -0.64 -10.88
C LEU A 166 -6.27 -0.44 -9.58
N VAL A 167 -7.55 -0.16 -9.70
CA VAL A 167 -8.44 0.04 -8.55
C VAL A 167 -9.09 -1.29 -8.17
N VAL A 168 -8.99 -1.67 -6.91
CA VAL A 168 -9.56 -2.90 -6.35
C VAL A 168 -10.57 -2.53 -5.27
N ASN A 169 -11.75 -3.14 -5.33
CA ASN A 169 -12.88 -2.90 -4.42
C ASN A 169 -13.39 -4.20 -3.83
#